data_a34f210b87b412f8c8204c2f16d3d33d
#
_entry.id   a34f210b87b412f8c8204c2f16d3d33d
#
_cell.length_a   1.000
_cell.length_b   1.000
_cell.length_c   1.000
_cell.angle_alpha   90.00
_cell.angle_beta   90.00
_cell.angle_gamma   90.00
#
_symmetry.space_group_name_H-M   'P 1'
#
loop_
_entity.id
_entity.type
_entity.pdbx_description
1 polymer ?
#
loop_
_entity_poly.entity_id
_entity_poly.type
_entity_poly.pdbx_seq_one_letter_code
_entity_poly.pdbx_strand_id
1 'polypeptide(L)'
;MTSAQRRPPSPIWSVNPRLLRDTVPAAVPLWLEGFAIAEFSMLPMTPTYHGFGVPRGDGAAVVVVPGFTGTDGYLAPMRRWLGRIGYRPYRSDIGHNADCLERLGHRLTTTLEAASAQTGRRAHVVGHSLGGVLARGVACLRPDLVASVTTMGTPIRGVRSHPLVMRLAEVVRRRAVERDDSRDPRCFSGDCRCDLVRAVQGVFPVEIPQLAIYTRRDGVVAWRYTRLYDPAKNAEVPGTHSGLAANPLAYRHLARFLSRHPAPDEQAR
;
A
#
# COMPACT_ATOMS: atom_id res chain seq x y z
N MET A 1 15.87 27.69 -28.23
CA MET A 1 15.52 27.21 -26.87
C MET A 1 14.93 25.81 -27.04
N THR A 2 15.74 24.79 -26.84
CA THR A 2 15.41 23.38 -27.11
C THR A 2 14.63 22.81 -25.92
N SER A 3 13.38 22.41 -26.17
CA SER A 3 12.55 21.70 -25.20
C SER A 3 13.18 20.34 -24.90
N ALA A 4 13.76 20.19 -23.72
CA ALA A 4 14.21 18.92 -23.21
C ALA A 4 13.00 17.99 -23.03
N GLN A 5 12.80 17.07 -23.98
CA GLN A 5 11.86 15.98 -23.87
C GLN A 5 12.19 15.17 -22.62
N ARG A 6 11.42 15.35 -21.55
CA ARG A 6 11.48 14.50 -20.38
C ARG A 6 11.09 13.08 -20.83
N ARG A 7 12.06 12.15 -20.80
CA ARG A 7 11.77 10.73 -21.01
C ARG A 7 10.67 10.32 -20.03
N PRO A 8 9.62 9.60 -20.50
CA PRO A 8 8.62 9.05 -19.59
C PRO A 8 9.30 8.17 -18.54
N PRO A 9 8.84 8.19 -17.28
CA PRO A 9 9.40 7.32 -16.26
C PRO A 9 9.29 5.88 -16.71
N SER A 10 10.36 5.11 -16.52
CA SER A 10 10.38 3.68 -16.82
C SER A 10 9.20 2.99 -16.14
N PRO A 11 8.52 2.03 -16.80
CA PRO A 11 7.37 1.33 -16.22
C PRO A 11 7.72 0.79 -14.83
N ILE A 12 6.87 1.05 -13.85
CA ILE A 12 7.06 0.69 -12.43
C ILE A 12 7.36 -0.81 -12.25
N TRP A 13 6.97 -1.63 -13.23
CA TRP A 13 7.00 -3.08 -13.19
C TRP A 13 7.98 -3.72 -14.19
N SER A 14 8.84 -2.97 -14.86
CA SER A 14 9.82 -3.57 -15.75
C SER A 14 10.83 -4.39 -14.95
N VAL A 15 10.55 -5.66 -14.76
CA VAL A 15 11.53 -6.66 -14.41
C VAL A 15 12.37 -6.92 -15.67
N ASN A 16 13.11 -5.92 -16.12
CA ASN A 16 14.14 -6.12 -17.12
C ASN A 16 15.22 -6.98 -16.46
N PRO A 17 15.55 -8.16 -17.01
CA PRO A 17 16.64 -8.98 -16.49
C PRO A 17 17.97 -8.23 -16.39
N ARG A 18 18.18 -7.18 -17.19
CA ARG A 18 19.33 -6.28 -17.09
C ARG A 18 19.27 -5.37 -15.86
N LEU A 19 18.06 -5.06 -15.34
CA LEU A 19 17.88 -4.28 -14.10
C LEU A 19 18.10 -5.11 -12.82
N LEU A 20 18.12 -6.44 -12.92
CA LEU A 20 18.60 -7.31 -11.83
C LEU A 20 20.10 -7.10 -11.53
N ARG A 21 20.87 -6.53 -12.47
CA ARG A 21 22.28 -6.17 -12.27
C ARG A 21 22.46 -4.81 -11.56
N ASP A 22 21.49 -3.90 -11.68
CA ASP A 22 21.46 -2.60 -11.01
C ASP A 22 20.63 -2.65 -9.72
N THR A 23 20.59 -3.79 -9.04
CA THR A 23 20.00 -3.88 -7.70
C THR A 23 20.80 -2.94 -6.79
N VAL A 24 20.28 -1.75 -6.56
CA VAL A 24 20.68 -1.00 -5.36
C VAL A 24 20.34 -1.95 -4.22
N PRO A 25 21.32 -2.49 -3.49
CA PRO A 25 21.01 -3.38 -2.38
C PRO A 25 19.97 -2.69 -1.52
N ALA A 26 18.93 -3.37 -1.11
CA ALA A 26 18.15 -2.93 0.03
C ALA A 26 19.19 -2.51 1.07
N ALA A 27 19.15 -1.26 1.54
CA ALA A 27 20.21 -0.71 2.36
C ALA A 27 20.41 -1.51 3.66
N VAL A 28 19.55 -2.50 3.90
CA VAL A 28 19.48 -3.30 5.12
C VAL A 28 19.33 -4.78 4.75
N PRO A 29 20.07 -5.70 5.39
CA PRO A 29 19.95 -7.12 5.14
C PRO A 29 18.54 -7.65 5.42
N LEU A 30 18.02 -8.51 4.54
CA LEU A 30 16.66 -9.07 4.64
C LEU A 30 16.40 -9.83 5.97
N TRP A 31 17.44 -10.44 6.57
CA TRP A 31 17.28 -11.16 7.83
C TRP A 31 16.82 -10.26 9.00
N LEU A 32 17.05 -8.94 8.90
CA LEU A 32 16.55 -7.98 9.89
C LEU A 32 15.01 -7.89 9.90
N GLU A 33 14.34 -8.32 8.84
CA GLU A 33 12.89 -8.43 8.82
C GLU A 33 12.34 -9.44 9.86
N GLY A 34 13.19 -10.34 10.37
CA GLY A 34 12.85 -11.21 11.50
C GLY A 34 12.48 -10.44 12.77
N PHE A 35 12.98 -9.21 12.95
CA PHE A 35 12.59 -8.35 14.09
C PHE A 35 11.12 -7.91 14.04
N ALA A 36 10.44 -8.05 12.91
CA ALA A 36 9.01 -7.77 12.80
C ALA A 36 8.19 -8.57 13.82
N ILE A 37 8.62 -9.80 14.15
CA ILE A 37 7.96 -10.63 15.19
C ILE A 37 7.94 -9.89 16.54
N ALA A 38 9.08 -9.31 16.94
CA ALA A 38 9.17 -8.55 18.18
C ALA A 38 8.33 -7.26 18.09
N GLU A 39 8.35 -6.56 16.95
CA GLU A 39 7.55 -5.33 16.73
C GLU A 39 6.05 -5.62 16.87
N PHE A 40 5.55 -6.72 16.28
CA PHE A 40 4.16 -7.15 16.45
C PHE A 40 3.83 -7.53 17.89
N SER A 41 4.74 -8.24 18.57
CA SER A 41 4.54 -8.67 19.96
C SER A 41 4.56 -7.51 20.95
N MET A 42 5.34 -6.47 20.69
CA MET A 42 5.45 -5.29 21.55
C MET A 42 4.33 -4.27 21.32
N LEU A 43 3.67 -4.29 20.15
CA LEU A 43 2.64 -3.31 19.84
C LEU A 43 1.54 -3.21 20.91
N PRO A 44 0.97 -4.32 21.43
CA PRO A 44 -0.06 -4.26 22.49
C PRO A 44 0.40 -3.61 23.81
N MET A 45 1.70 -3.51 24.03
CA MET A 45 2.26 -2.87 25.23
C MET A 45 2.38 -1.35 25.09
N THR A 46 2.11 -0.79 23.92
CA THR A 46 2.28 0.64 23.67
C THR A 46 1.00 1.44 23.97
N PRO A 47 1.10 2.63 24.60
CA PRO A 47 -0.06 3.50 24.81
C PRO A 47 -0.82 3.84 23.53
N THR A 48 -0.10 4.01 22.43
CA THR A 48 -0.69 4.32 21.10
C THR A 48 -1.66 3.23 20.64
N TYR A 49 -1.33 1.95 20.89
CA TYR A 49 -2.23 0.84 20.54
C TYR A 49 -3.52 0.84 21.33
N HIS A 50 -3.52 1.41 22.53
CA HIS A 50 -4.71 1.60 23.36
C HIS A 50 -5.46 2.90 23.07
N GLY A 51 -5.00 3.68 22.07
CA GLY A 51 -5.64 4.92 21.65
C GLY A 51 -5.20 6.16 22.42
N PHE A 52 -4.16 6.04 23.28
CA PHE A 52 -3.65 7.20 24.02
C PHE A 52 -2.72 8.06 23.13
N GLY A 53 -2.89 9.38 23.23
CA GLY A 53 -2.05 10.35 22.52
C GLY A 53 -2.24 10.38 21.00
N VAL A 54 -3.40 9.92 20.50
CA VAL A 54 -3.81 10.00 19.09
C VAL A 54 -5.19 10.64 18.95
N PRO A 55 -5.44 11.36 17.84
CA PRO A 55 -6.77 11.87 17.54
C PRO A 55 -7.80 10.75 17.43
N ARG A 56 -9.06 11.08 17.78
CA ARG A 56 -10.19 10.18 17.59
C ARG A 56 -10.71 10.28 16.17
N GLY A 57 -11.19 9.16 15.64
CA GLY A 57 -11.88 9.08 14.36
C GLY A 57 -13.36 9.55 14.47
N ASP A 58 -13.94 9.76 13.32
CA ASP A 58 -15.29 10.28 13.10
C ASP A 58 -16.28 9.22 12.58
N GLY A 59 -15.95 7.93 12.72
CA GLY A 59 -16.76 6.84 12.20
C GLY A 59 -16.55 6.54 10.72
N ALA A 60 -15.66 7.25 10.03
CA ALA A 60 -15.38 7.00 8.62
C ALA A 60 -14.83 5.59 8.37
N ALA A 61 -15.14 5.03 7.18
CA ALA A 61 -14.63 3.75 6.76
C ALA A 61 -13.11 3.83 6.49
N VAL A 62 -12.37 2.81 6.97
CA VAL A 62 -10.94 2.62 6.66
C VAL A 62 -10.71 1.19 6.18
N VAL A 63 -10.37 1.03 4.91
CA VAL A 63 -10.03 -0.28 4.32
C VAL A 63 -8.53 -0.49 4.42
N VAL A 64 -8.11 -1.64 4.99
CA VAL A 64 -6.69 -1.95 5.20
C VAL A 64 -6.26 -3.08 4.26
N VAL A 65 -5.27 -2.82 3.39
CA VAL A 65 -4.88 -3.69 2.27
C VAL A 65 -3.53 -4.34 2.53
N PRO A 66 -3.43 -5.69 2.52
CA PRO A 66 -2.20 -6.42 2.82
C PRO A 66 -1.15 -6.33 1.71
N GLY A 67 0.13 -6.56 2.09
CA GLY A 67 1.26 -6.63 1.17
C GLY A 67 1.33 -7.95 0.38
N PHE A 68 2.36 -8.08 -0.47
CA PHE A 68 2.61 -9.25 -1.29
C PHE A 68 2.58 -10.55 -0.48
N THR A 69 1.90 -11.57 -0.98
CA THR A 69 1.59 -12.86 -0.33
C THR A 69 0.81 -12.76 0.98
N GLY A 70 0.56 -11.57 1.48
CA GLY A 70 -0.20 -11.37 2.71
C GLY A 70 -1.71 -11.56 2.53
N THR A 71 -2.38 -11.75 3.66
CA THR A 71 -3.84 -11.74 3.77
C THR A 71 -4.26 -10.68 4.78
N ASP A 72 -5.55 -10.41 4.89
CA ASP A 72 -6.08 -9.49 5.91
C ASP A 72 -5.71 -9.88 7.35
N GLY A 73 -5.29 -11.14 7.58
CA GLY A 73 -5.01 -11.68 8.91
C GLY A 73 -3.93 -10.91 9.68
N TYR A 74 -2.77 -10.67 9.06
CA TYR A 74 -1.65 -10.00 9.76
C TYR A 74 -1.91 -8.52 10.04
N LEU A 75 -2.87 -7.89 9.34
CA LEU A 75 -3.29 -6.51 9.58
C LEU A 75 -4.41 -6.39 10.63
N ALA A 76 -4.82 -7.49 11.23
CA ALA A 76 -5.85 -7.49 12.28
C ALA A 76 -5.52 -6.55 13.47
N PRO A 77 -4.26 -6.45 13.95
CA PRO A 77 -3.92 -5.48 15.00
C PRO A 77 -4.23 -4.03 14.59
N MET A 78 -3.90 -3.64 13.36
CA MET A 78 -4.19 -2.29 12.84
C MET A 78 -5.70 -2.04 12.76
N ARG A 79 -6.48 -3.00 12.25
CA ARG A 79 -7.94 -2.85 12.19
C ARG A 79 -8.55 -2.73 13.58
N ARG A 80 -8.13 -3.56 14.54
CA ARG A 80 -8.60 -3.45 15.93
C ARG A 80 -8.28 -2.09 16.53
N TRP A 81 -7.09 -1.57 16.26
CA TRP A 81 -6.67 -0.25 16.71
C TRP A 81 -7.51 0.86 16.06
N LEU A 82 -7.73 0.83 14.75
CA LEU A 82 -8.59 1.80 14.04
C LEU A 82 -10.00 1.83 14.64
N GLY A 83 -10.60 0.66 14.91
CA GLY A 83 -11.89 0.59 15.60
C GLY A 83 -11.85 1.20 17.01
N ARG A 84 -10.78 0.94 17.76
CA ARG A 84 -10.59 1.49 19.12
C ARG A 84 -10.49 3.02 19.13
N ILE A 85 -9.89 3.62 18.12
CA ILE A 85 -9.78 5.07 18.02
C ILE A 85 -10.97 5.73 17.33
N GLY A 86 -12.03 4.98 16.96
CA GLY A 86 -13.30 5.51 16.49
C GLY A 86 -13.52 5.56 14.99
N TYR A 87 -12.70 4.86 14.19
CA TYR A 87 -12.97 4.61 12.78
C TYR A 87 -13.77 3.31 12.59
N ARG A 88 -14.31 3.11 11.38
CA ARG A 88 -14.97 1.87 10.97
C ARG A 88 -14.02 1.05 10.06
N PRO A 89 -13.25 0.10 10.63
CA PRO A 89 -12.25 -0.64 9.87
C PRO A 89 -12.88 -1.77 9.06
N TYR A 90 -12.44 -1.89 7.80
CA TYR A 90 -12.83 -2.97 6.91
C TYR A 90 -11.61 -3.86 6.55
N ARG A 91 -11.88 -5.12 6.29
CA ARG A 91 -10.95 -6.01 5.60
C ARG A 91 -10.89 -5.58 4.14
N SER A 92 -9.81 -5.91 3.45
CA SER A 92 -9.73 -5.63 2.02
C SER A 92 -10.52 -6.64 1.18
N ASP A 93 -10.72 -7.83 1.73
CA ASP A 93 -11.34 -9.01 1.12
C ASP A 93 -10.75 -9.42 -0.24
N ILE A 94 -9.51 -8.99 -0.51
CA ILE A 94 -8.77 -9.38 -1.72
C ILE A 94 -8.28 -10.83 -1.66
N GLY A 95 -8.34 -11.48 -0.48
CA GLY A 95 -7.77 -12.78 -0.24
C GLY A 95 -6.25 -12.73 -0.08
N HIS A 96 -5.51 -13.62 -0.76
CA HIS A 96 -4.06 -13.55 -0.86
C HIS A 96 -3.63 -12.48 -1.88
N ASN A 97 -2.76 -11.56 -1.47
CA ASN A 97 -2.19 -10.58 -2.39
C ASN A 97 -1.06 -11.21 -3.23
N ALA A 98 -1.42 -12.20 -4.04
CA ALA A 98 -0.54 -13.02 -4.88
C ALA A 98 -1.24 -13.40 -6.20
N ASP A 99 -2.04 -12.50 -6.74
CA ASP A 99 -2.80 -12.68 -7.98
C ASP A 99 -2.65 -11.45 -8.89
N CYS A 100 -3.27 -11.49 -10.06
CA CYS A 100 -3.36 -10.38 -10.99
C CYS A 100 -3.87 -9.11 -10.28
N LEU A 101 -3.14 -8.00 -10.43
CA LEU A 101 -3.51 -6.73 -9.80
C LEU A 101 -4.89 -6.23 -10.23
N GLU A 102 -5.30 -6.50 -11.47
CA GLU A 102 -6.65 -6.17 -11.97
C GLU A 102 -7.71 -6.89 -11.16
N ARG A 103 -7.58 -8.22 -10.98
CA ARG A 103 -8.54 -9.01 -10.19
C ARG A 103 -8.59 -8.57 -8.73
N LEU A 104 -7.41 -8.31 -8.15
CA LEU A 104 -7.32 -7.80 -6.77
C LEU A 104 -7.92 -6.41 -6.67
N GLY A 105 -7.72 -5.56 -7.69
CA GLY A 105 -8.32 -4.23 -7.81
C GLY A 105 -9.84 -4.29 -7.83
N HIS A 106 -10.43 -5.17 -8.63
CA HIS A 106 -11.88 -5.36 -8.66
C HIS A 106 -12.43 -5.79 -7.28
N ARG A 107 -11.79 -6.74 -6.60
CA ARG A 107 -12.21 -7.15 -5.24
C ARG A 107 -12.13 -5.99 -4.26
N LEU A 108 -11.04 -5.22 -4.30
CA LEU A 108 -10.90 -4.04 -3.44
C LEU A 108 -11.96 -2.99 -3.75
N THR A 109 -12.29 -2.78 -5.03
CA THR A 109 -13.36 -1.86 -5.46
C THR A 109 -14.71 -2.29 -4.88
N THR A 110 -15.07 -3.57 -4.98
CA THR A 110 -16.32 -4.10 -4.37
C THR A 110 -16.36 -3.85 -2.86
N THR A 111 -15.22 -4.03 -2.16
CA THR A 111 -15.15 -3.71 -0.72
C THR A 111 -15.35 -2.22 -0.45
N LEU A 112 -14.76 -1.34 -1.26
CA LEU A 112 -14.92 0.11 -1.13
C LEU A 112 -16.35 0.55 -1.41
N GLU A 113 -17.01 -0.01 -2.41
CA GLU A 113 -18.42 0.22 -2.71
C GLU A 113 -19.31 -0.17 -1.52
N ALA A 114 -19.09 -1.36 -0.95
CA ALA A 114 -19.81 -1.79 0.23
C ALA A 114 -19.57 -0.90 1.46
N ALA A 115 -18.32 -0.47 1.67
CA ALA A 115 -17.96 0.40 2.77
C ALA A 115 -18.57 1.81 2.62
N SER A 116 -18.58 2.35 1.38
CA SER A 116 -19.18 3.63 1.04
C SER A 116 -20.71 3.57 1.23
N ALA A 117 -21.37 2.54 0.71
CA ALA A 117 -22.80 2.35 0.88
C ALA A 117 -23.25 2.22 2.34
N GLN A 118 -22.43 1.58 3.19
CA GLN A 118 -22.73 1.41 4.63
C GLN A 118 -22.47 2.67 5.46
N THR A 119 -21.62 3.59 5.00
CA THR A 119 -21.25 4.79 5.77
C THR A 119 -21.79 6.08 5.18
N GLY A 120 -22.29 6.05 3.92
CA GLY A 120 -22.68 7.24 3.16
C GLY A 120 -21.50 8.15 2.81
N ARG A 121 -20.23 7.65 2.95
CA ARG A 121 -19.01 8.45 2.83
C ARG A 121 -17.96 7.66 2.05
N ARG A 122 -17.07 8.38 1.37
CA ARG A 122 -15.88 7.76 0.78
C ARG A 122 -15.02 7.09 1.85
N ALA A 123 -14.29 6.04 1.49
CA ALA A 123 -13.44 5.32 2.42
C ALA A 123 -11.98 5.79 2.36
N HIS A 124 -11.32 5.84 3.51
CA HIS A 124 -9.85 5.89 3.56
C HIS A 124 -9.27 4.52 3.22
N VAL A 125 -8.13 4.51 2.51
CA VAL A 125 -7.44 3.26 2.17
C VAL A 125 -6.04 3.29 2.73
N VAL A 126 -5.67 2.25 3.50
CA VAL A 126 -4.34 2.07 4.08
C VAL A 126 -3.72 0.83 3.46
N GLY A 127 -2.68 0.98 2.65
CA GLY A 127 -2.02 -0.14 1.98
C GLY A 127 -0.60 -0.37 2.47
N HIS A 128 -0.30 -1.62 2.88
CA HIS A 128 1.06 -2.04 3.21
C HIS A 128 1.75 -2.63 2.00
N SER A 129 3.00 -2.21 1.70
CA SER A 129 3.81 -2.78 0.62
C SER A 129 3.06 -2.79 -0.73
N LEU A 130 2.91 -3.95 -1.39
CA LEU A 130 2.15 -4.11 -2.63
C LEU A 130 0.67 -3.68 -2.48
N GLY A 131 0.09 -3.82 -1.27
CA GLY A 131 -1.26 -3.33 -0.99
C GLY A 131 -1.42 -1.82 -1.16
N GLY A 132 -0.36 -1.06 -0.92
CA GLY A 132 -0.37 0.37 -1.21
C GLY A 132 -0.34 0.71 -2.70
N VAL A 133 0.30 -0.14 -3.52
CA VAL A 133 0.23 -0.02 -4.98
C VAL A 133 -1.20 -0.26 -5.46
N LEU A 134 -1.84 -1.33 -4.94
CA LEU A 134 -3.22 -1.66 -5.24
C LEU A 134 -4.18 -0.52 -4.83
N ALA A 135 -4.00 0.01 -3.61
CA ALA A 135 -4.79 1.13 -3.10
C ALA A 135 -4.67 2.38 -3.99
N ARG A 136 -3.45 2.70 -4.45
CA ARG A 136 -3.22 3.83 -5.36
C ARG A 136 -3.86 3.61 -6.73
N GLY A 137 -3.75 2.39 -7.28
CA GLY A 137 -4.36 2.06 -8.58
C GLY A 137 -5.88 2.18 -8.53
N VAL A 138 -6.52 1.64 -7.50
CA VAL A 138 -7.96 1.76 -7.32
C VAL A 138 -8.37 3.22 -7.08
N ALA A 139 -7.61 4.00 -6.30
CA ALA A 139 -7.89 5.42 -6.12
C ALA A 139 -7.84 6.22 -7.43
N CYS A 140 -6.97 5.86 -8.38
CA CYS A 140 -6.92 6.47 -9.71
C CYS A 140 -8.12 6.06 -10.59
N LEU A 141 -8.59 4.81 -10.48
CA LEU A 141 -9.70 4.29 -11.28
C LEU A 141 -11.08 4.67 -10.71
N ARG A 142 -11.18 4.76 -9.38
CA ARG A 142 -12.42 5.04 -8.65
C ARG A 142 -12.19 6.12 -7.58
N PRO A 143 -11.85 7.36 -8.01
CA PRO A 143 -11.65 8.48 -7.10
C PRO A 143 -12.92 8.85 -6.32
N ASP A 144 -14.08 8.46 -6.83
CA ASP A 144 -15.39 8.62 -6.21
C ASP A 144 -15.55 7.82 -4.91
N LEU A 145 -14.82 6.71 -4.74
CA LEU A 145 -14.90 5.84 -3.56
C LEU A 145 -13.83 6.14 -2.49
N VAL A 146 -12.77 6.88 -2.85
CA VAL A 146 -11.58 7.03 -2.00
C VAL A 146 -11.47 8.41 -1.40
N ALA A 147 -11.48 8.49 -0.08
CA ALA A 147 -11.29 9.73 0.68
C ALA A 147 -9.81 10.12 0.81
N SER A 148 -8.93 9.17 1.05
CA SER A 148 -7.47 9.36 1.11
C SER A 148 -6.73 8.04 0.98
N VAL A 149 -5.44 8.10 0.64
CA VAL A 149 -4.56 6.93 0.56
C VAL A 149 -3.36 7.10 1.50
N THR A 150 -3.18 6.15 2.42
CA THR A 150 -1.94 6.00 3.18
C THR A 150 -1.19 4.77 2.71
N THR A 151 0.08 4.92 2.39
CA THR A 151 0.97 3.83 2.00
C THR A 151 2.02 3.56 3.06
N MET A 152 2.35 2.30 3.32
CA MET A 152 3.36 1.87 4.28
C MET A 152 4.38 0.96 3.57
N GLY A 153 5.63 1.42 3.43
CA GLY A 153 6.69 0.66 2.74
C GLY A 153 6.36 0.33 1.27
N THR A 154 5.51 1.12 0.62
CA THR A 154 5.02 0.85 -0.74
C THR A 154 5.98 1.36 -1.80
N PRO A 155 6.35 0.57 -2.81
CA PRO A 155 7.24 1.00 -3.90
C PRO A 155 6.53 1.97 -4.88
N ILE A 156 6.37 3.23 -4.48
CA ILE A 156 5.61 4.26 -5.22
C ILE A 156 6.36 4.73 -6.47
N ARG A 157 7.70 4.83 -6.39
CA ARG A 157 8.54 5.37 -7.47
C ARG A 157 9.14 4.32 -8.38
N GLY A 158 8.74 3.06 -8.24
CA GLY A 158 9.24 1.93 -8.98
C GLY A 158 9.58 0.75 -8.09
N VAL A 159 9.47 -0.47 -8.64
CA VAL A 159 9.74 -1.69 -7.88
C VAL A 159 11.25 -1.94 -7.83
N ARG A 160 11.84 -1.57 -6.71
CA ARG A 160 13.21 -1.88 -6.32
C ARG A 160 13.18 -2.67 -5.03
N SER A 161 12.91 -3.97 -5.14
CA SER A 161 12.79 -4.89 -4.01
C SER A 161 13.98 -5.86 -3.95
N HIS A 162 14.16 -6.47 -2.78
CA HIS A 162 15.22 -7.45 -2.56
C HIS A 162 15.15 -8.59 -3.59
N PRO A 163 16.28 -9.09 -4.15
CA PRO A 163 16.29 -10.11 -5.21
C PRO A 163 15.52 -11.39 -4.88
N LEU A 164 15.53 -11.83 -3.62
CA LEU A 164 14.74 -13.00 -3.19
C LEU A 164 13.25 -12.76 -3.28
N VAL A 165 12.77 -11.54 -2.95
CA VAL A 165 11.37 -11.16 -3.08
C VAL A 165 10.96 -11.14 -4.55
N MET A 166 11.82 -10.64 -5.43
CA MET A 166 11.58 -10.63 -6.87
C MET A 166 11.52 -12.06 -7.46
N ARG A 167 12.40 -12.97 -6.99
CA ARG A 167 12.34 -14.39 -7.37
C ARG A 167 11.04 -15.04 -6.92
N LEU A 168 10.60 -14.77 -5.68
CA LEU A 168 9.34 -15.28 -5.18
C LEU A 168 8.15 -14.74 -6.00
N ALA A 169 8.17 -13.45 -6.35
CA ALA A 169 7.15 -12.85 -7.21
C ALA A 169 7.07 -13.55 -8.58
N GLU A 170 8.22 -13.90 -9.18
CA GLU A 170 8.26 -14.64 -10.44
C GLU A 170 7.68 -16.07 -10.30
N VAL A 171 7.98 -16.77 -9.20
CA VAL A 171 7.39 -18.10 -8.93
C VAL A 171 5.87 -17.99 -8.77
N VAL A 172 5.38 -16.99 -8.04
CA VAL A 172 3.94 -16.73 -7.88
C VAL A 172 3.30 -16.45 -9.23
N ARG A 173 3.93 -15.61 -10.05
CA ARG A 173 3.46 -15.28 -11.40
C ARG A 173 3.29 -16.52 -12.27
N ARG A 174 4.33 -17.35 -12.35
CA ARG A 174 4.29 -18.59 -13.14
C ARG A 174 3.15 -19.49 -12.71
N ARG A 175 3.03 -19.75 -11.41
CA ARG A 175 1.92 -20.57 -10.87
C ARG A 175 0.54 -19.97 -11.14
N ALA A 176 0.42 -18.63 -11.13
CA ALA A 176 -0.83 -17.96 -11.42
C ALA A 176 -1.23 -18.09 -12.90
N VAL A 177 -0.27 -18.02 -13.82
CA VAL A 177 -0.47 -18.24 -15.27
C VAL A 177 -0.79 -19.72 -15.56
N GLU A 178 -0.03 -20.65 -14.98
CA GLU A 178 -0.23 -22.10 -15.17
C GLU A 178 -1.61 -22.59 -14.69
N ARG A 179 -2.23 -21.92 -13.71
CA ARG A 179 -3.56 -22.30 -13.18
C ARG A 179 -4.73 -21.79 -13.99
N ASP A 180 -4.51 -20.89 -14.90
CA ASP A 180 -5.58 -20.22 -15.63
C ASP A 180 -5.08 -19.79 -17.02
N ASP A 181 -5.31 -20.67 -18.00
CA ASP A 181 -4.88 -20.49 -19.40
C ASP A 181 -5.51 -19.24 -20.07
N SER A 182 -6.57 -18.69 -19.50
CA SER A 182 -7.18 -17.46 -19.98
C SER A 182 -6.42 -16.19 -19.61
N ARG A 183 -5.39 -16.30 -18.77
CA ARG A 183 -4.58 -15.16 -18.34
C ARG A 183 -3.60 -14.71 -19.42
N ASP A 184 -3.48 -13.40 -19.56
CA ASP A 184 -2.37 -12.83 -20.32
C ASP A 184 -1.04 -13.28 -19.67
N PRO A 185 -0.13 -13.97 -20.42
CA PRO A 185 1.17 -14.38 -19.91
C PRO A 185 2.01 -13.24 -19.34
N ARG A 186 1.70 -11.99 -19.73
CA ARG A 186 2.33 -10.77 -19.19
C ARG A 186 1.74 -10.31 -17.85
N CYS A 187 0.65 -10.93 -17.41
CA CYS A 187 0.00 -10.56 -16.16
C CYS A 187 0.97 -10.70 -14.97
N PHE A 188 0.96 -9.72 -14.09
CA PHE A 188 1.87 -9.65 -12.94
C PHE A 188 3.37 -9.60 -13.31
N SER A 189 3.68 -9.21 -14.55
CA SER A 189 5.05 -8.93 -15.03
C SER A 189 5.25 -7.42 -15.22
N GLY A 190 6.49 -7.03 -15.56
CA GLY A 190 6.82 -5.66 -15.94
C GLY A 190 6.12 -5.16 -17.22
N ASP A 191 5.65 -6.08 -18.04
CA ASP A 191 4.97 -5.80 -19.30
C ASP A 191 3.45 -5.85 -19.18
N CYS A 192 2.92 -6.02 -17.96
CA CYS A 192 1.48 -6.00 -17.70
C CYS A 192 0.87 -4.67 -18.13
N ARG A 193 -0.23 -4.73 -18.89
CA ARG A 193 -0.91 -3.55 -19.44
C ARG A 193 -2.37 -3.43 -18.99
N CYS A 194 -2.74 -4.10 -17.89
CA CYS A 194 -4.07 -3.97 -17.33
C CYS A 194 -4.35 -2.51 -16.88
N ASP A 195 -5.62 -2.16 -16.74
CA ASP A 195 -6.03 -0.79 -16.41
C ASP A 195 -5.47 -0.33 -15.07
N LEU A 196 -5.44 -1.22 -14.08
CA LEU A 196 -4.88 -0.89 -12.78
C LEU A 196 -3.38 -0.56 -12.85
N VAL A 197 -2.59 -1.33 -13.61
CA VAL A 197 -1.16 -1.04 -13.79
C VAL A 197 -0.96 0.29 -14.52
N ARG A 198 -1.76 0.56 -15.56
CA ARG A 198 -1.74 1.86 -16.27
C ARG A 198 -2.10 3.01 -15.32
N ALA A 199 -3.12 2.83 -14.50
CA ALA A 199 -3.55 3.82 -13.51
C ALA A 199 -2.44 4.15 -12.50
N VAL A 200 -1.75 3.13 -11.98
CA VAL A 200 -0.61 3.32 -11.04
C VAL A 200 0.55 4.06 -11.70
N GLN A 201 0.77 3.86 -13.01
CA GLN A 201 1.81 4.54 -13.79
C GLN A 201 1.44 5.97 -14.18
N GLY A 202 0.16 6.30 -14.13
CA GLY A 202 -0.38 7.61 -14.46
C GLY A 202 -0.18 8.67 -13.37
N VAL A 203 -0.84 9.80 -13.58
CA VAL A 203 -0.86 10.88 -12.59
C VAL A 203 -1.88 10.54 -11.51
N PHE A 204 -1.45 10.59 -10.26
CA PHE A 204 -2.35 10.36 -9.13
C PHE A 204 -3.29 11.57 -8.95
N PRO A 205 -4.60 11.37 -8.72
CA PRO A 205 -5.57 12.45 -8.51
C PRO A 205 -5.14 13.42 -7.40
N VAL A 206 -5.03 14.71 -7.75
CA VAL A 206 -4.53 15.75 -6.82
C VAL A 206 -5.47 16.00 -5.65
N GLU A 207 -6.76 15.77 -5.87
CA GLU A 207 -7.84 15.93 -4.89
C GLU A 207 -7.85 14.85 -3.80
N ILE A 208 -7.15 13.72 -4.01
CA ILE A 208 -7.06 12.66 -3.01
C ILE A 208 -5.82 12.86 -2.14
N PRO A 209 -5.99 13.19 -0.84
CA PRO A 209 -4.86 13.31 0.08
C PRO A 209 -4.06 12.03 0.20
N GLN A 210 -2.73 12.16 0.29
CA GLN A 210 -1.80 11.03 0.39
C GLN A 210 -0.84 11.20 1.55
N LEU A 211 -0.50 10.08 2.20
CA LEU A 211 0.59 9.96 3.16
C LEU A 211 1.43 8.72 2.80
N ALA A 212 2.75 8.86 2.73
CA ALA A 212 3.68 7.74 2.66
C ALA A 212 4.42 7.58 3.99
N ILE A 213 4.23 6.45 4.65
CA ILE A 213 4.97 6.07 5.86
C ILE A 213 6.07 5.09 5.43
N TYR A 214 7.31 5.35 5.82
CA TYR A 214 8.43 4.55 5.40
C TYR A 214 9.47 4.41 6.51
N THR A 215 10.35 3.44 6.34
CA THR A 215 11.52 3.26 7.20
C THR A 215 12.80 3.17 6.37
N ARG A 216 13.90 3.75 6.86
CA ARG A 216 15.21 3.57 6.23
C ARG A 216 15.81 2.18 6.45
N ARG A 217 15.24 1.41 7.39
CA ARG A 217 15.62 0.04 7.69
C ARG A 217 14.78 -1.00 6.95
N ASP A 218 14.14 -0.60 5.85
CA ASP A 218 13.36 -1.48 4.99
C ASP A 218 14.29 -2.47 4.28
N GLY A 219 14.20 -3.76 4.65
CA GLY A 219 14.98 -4.84 4.07
C GLY A 219 14.35 -5.44 2.79
N VAL A 220 13.12 -5.06 2.47
CA VAL A 220 12.32 -5.59 1.35
C VAL A 220 12.33 -4.66 0.14
N VAL A 221 12.03 -3.39 0.36
CA VAL A 221 11.95 -2.35 -0.67
C VAL A 221 12.99 -1.27 -0.39
N ALA A 222 13.74 -0.86 -1.39
CA ALA A 222 14.67 0.26 -1.23
C ALA A 222 13.88 1.52 -0.81
N TRP A 223 14.08 2.00 0.41
CA TRP A 223 13.25 3.02 1.08
C TRP A 223 13.07 4.31 0.27
N ARG A 224 14.07 4.68 -0.58
CA ARG A 224 13.97 5.85 -1.47
C ARG A 224 12.82 5.75 -2.46
N TYR A 225 12.40 4.54 -2.80
CA TYR A 225 11.28 4.27 -3.72
C TYR A 225 9.91 4.25 -3.02
N THR A 226 9.89 4.23 -1.67
CA THR A 226 8.63 4.21 -0.90
C THR A 226 8.11 5.60 -0.54
N ARG A 227 8.82 6.67 -0.94
CA ARG A 227 8.48 8.05 -0.65
C ARG A 227 7.74 8.73 -1.80
N LEU A 228 6.80 9.61 -1.47
CA LEU A 228 6.23 10.58 -2.39
C LEU A 228 7.27 11.68 -2.75
N TYR A 229 7.07 12.34 -3.89
CA TYR A 229 7.96 13.42 -4.32
C TYR A 229 7.88 14.64 -3.40
N ASP A 230 6.69 14.95 -2.91
CA ASP A 230 6.47 16.01 -1.92
C ASP A 230 6.95 15.53 -0.54
N PRO A 231 7.99 16.16 0.05
CA PRO A 231 8.49 15.77 1.36
C PRO A 231 7.46 15.89 2.47
N ALA A 232 6.53 16.86 2.38
CA ALA A 232 5.51 17.11 3.40
C ALA A 232 4.50 15.96 3.52
N LYS A 233 4.39 15.11 2.49
CA LYS A 233 3.51 13.94 2.45
C LYS A 233 4.19 12.64 2.89
N ASN A 234 5.36 12.73 3.53
CA ASN A 234 6.14 11.57 3.96
C ASN A 234 6.35 11.58 5.46
N ALA A 235 6.25 10.42 6.08
CA ALA A 235 6.56 10.19 7.48
C ALA A 235 7.60 9.07 7.62
N GLU A 236 8.77 9.40 8.16
CA GLU A 236 9.81 8.43 8.47
C GLU A 236 9.57 7.87 9.88
N VAL A 237 9.63 6.55 10.03
CA VAL A 237 9.56 5.86 11.32
C VAL A 237 10.66 4.82 11.43
N PRO A 238 11.15 4.48 12.64
CA PRO A 238 12.05 3.35 12.82
C PRO A 238 11.28 2.04 12.65
N GLY A 239 12.00 0.94 12.46
CA GLY A 239 11.42 -0.40 12.36
C GLY A 239 11.74 -1.07 11.03
N THR A 240 11.22 -2.29 10.86
CA THR A 240 11.40 -3.10 9.65
C THR A 240 10.28 -2.83 8.63
N HIS A 241 10.44 -3.32 7.39
CA HIS A 241 9.39 -3.24 6.38
C HIS A 241 8.08 -3.88 6.86
N SER A 242 8.16 -5.13 7.31
CA SER A 242 7.01 -5.88 7.82
C SER A 242 6.44 -5.27 9.10
N GLY A 243 7.33 -4.75 9.95
CA GLY A 243 6.99 -4.12 11.22
C GLY A 243 6.25 -2.79 11.07
N LEU A 244 6.31 -2.11 9.92
CA LEU A 244 5.50 -0.91 9.66
C LEU A 244 4.01 -1.14 9.95
N ALA A 245 3.52 -2.36 9.70
CA ALA A 245 2.13 -2.75 9.96
C ALA A 245 1.78 -2.84 11.47
N ALA A 246 2.79 -2.84 12.34
CA ALA A 246 2.65 -2.93 13.80
C ALA A 246 3.41 -1.81 14.54
N ASN A 247 3.76 -0.73 13.84
CA ASN A 247 4.58 0.34 14.38
C ASN A 247 3.73 1.43 15.06
N PRO A 248 3.89 1.71 16.37
CA PRO A 248 3.08 2.70 17.08
C PRO A 248 3.30 4.14 16.58
N LEU A 249 4.48 4.47 16.04
CA LEU A 249 4.71 5.79 15.45
C LEU A 249 4.04 5.90 14.07
N ALA A 250 4.04 4.83 13.28
CA ALA A 250 3.26 4.78 12.05
C ALA A 250 1.77 4.99 12.32
N TYR A 251 1.25 4.38 13.39
CA TYR A 251 -0.14 4.55 13.83
C TYR A 251 -0.44 6.01 14.24
N ARG A 252 0.47 6.67 14.94
CA ARG A 252 0.32 8.10 15.28
C ARG A 252 0.27 8.99 14.03
N HIS A 253 1.15 8.75 13.06
CA HIS A 253 1.13 9.50 11.79
C HIS A 253 -0.17 9.25 11.03
N LEU A 254 -0.61 7.99 10.95
CA LEU A 254 -1.88 7.61 10.32
C LEU A 254 -3.06 8.32 10.99
N ALA A 255 -3.21 8.25 12.32
CA ALA A 255 -4.30 8.89 13.03
C ALA A 255 -4.37 10.41 12.80
N ARG A 256 -3.19 11.09 12.86
CA ARG A 256 -3.10 12.53 12.59
C ARG A 256 -3.45 12.88 11.14
N PHE A 257 -3.06 12.02 10.20
CA PHE A 257 -3.38 12.24 8.79
C PHE A 257 -4.89 12.08 8.55
N LEU A 258 -5.49 11.00 9.03
CA LEU A 258 -6.92 10.75 8.88
C LEU A 258 -7.77 11.84 9.51
N SER A 259 -7.41 12.32 10.71
CA SER A 259 -8.16 13.38 11.40
C SER A 259 -8.10 14.74 10.70
N ARG A 260 -7.05 14.99 9.90
CA ARG A 260 -6.91 16.24 9.12
C ARG A 260 -7.61 16.17 7.77
N HIS A 261 -7.99 14.98 7.32
CA HIS A 261 -8.62 14.74 6.04
C HIS A 261 -9.89 13.91 6.24
N PRO A 262 -10.95 14.47 6.87
CA PRO A 262 -12.19 13.75 7.10
C PRO A 262 -12.77 13.25 5.77
N ALA A 263 -13.40 12.09 5.80
CA ALA A 263 -14.01 11.51 4.61
C ALA A 263 -15.21 12.35 4.17
N PRO A 264 -15.26 12.84 2.92
CA PRO A 264 -16.41 13.61 2.43
C PRO A 264 -17.64 12.71 2.32
N ASP A 265 -18.81 13.31 2.56
CA ASP A 265 -20.09 12.66 2.32
C ASP A 265 -20.29 12.42 0.82
N GLU A 266 -20.87 11.28 0.47
CA GLU A 266 -21.12 10.90 -0.93
C GLU A 266 -22.15 11.83 -1.59
N GLN A 267 -23.05 12.43 -0.80
CA GLN A 267 -24.14 13.30 -1.26
C GLN A 267 -23.75 14.78 -1.40
N ALA A 268 -22.50 15.14 -1.12
CA ALA A 268 -22.02 16.53 -1.18
C ALA A 268 -21.52 16.97 -2.56
N ARG A 269 -22.09 16.43 -3.65
CA ARG A 269 -21.83 16.88 -5.02
C ARG A 269 -23.07 17.38 -5.74
#